data_d1c08eac1c0dc27928a6f4f7e4a2fd31
#
_entry.id   d1c08eac1c0dc27928a6f4f7e4a2fd31
#
_cell.length_a   1.000
_cell.length_b   1.000
_cell.length_c   1.000
_cell.angle_alpha   90.00
_cell.angle_beta   90.00
_cell.angle_gamma   90.00
#
_symmetry.space_group_name_H-M   'P 1'
#
loop_
_entity.id
_entity.type
_entity.pdbx_description
1 polymer ?
#
loop_
_entity_poly.entity_id
_entity_poly.type
_entity_poly.pdbx_seq_one_letter_code
_entity_poly.pdbx_strand_id
1 'polypeptide(L)'
;EYAEAASYYVACVQEFPLSEADDFDVPASFARAIEGPGDVAYICNPNNPTGRLVDPRVIDAAACRCEQVGALLVVDECFLGFAPDARERSVAARAACSRHVAVLSAFTKLYGMAGLRLGYLISGNAQLLEGIRRAGQAWPVSSVAEAAGIAALEDVEYVSRTRDVLAGERAWLSHELSSL
;
A
#
# COMPACT_ATOMS: atom_id res chain seq x y z
N GLU A 1 -9.81 5.71 -6.51
CA GLU A 1 -9.31 4.65 -7.42
C GLU A 1 -9.75 3.25 -6.98
N TYR A 2 -9.59 2.82 -5.68
CA TYR A 2 -9.98 1.47 -5.24
C TYR A 2 -11.48 1.23 -5.39
N ALA A 3 -12.32 2.17 -4.92
CA ALA A 3 -13.78 2.08 -5.03
C ALA A 3 -14.23 2.04 -6.50
N GLU A 4 -13.61 2.87 -7.35
CA GLU A 4 -13.88 2.88 -8.78
C GLU A 4 -13.52 1.55 -9.44
N ALA A 5 -12.31 1.03 -9.18
CA ALA A 5 -11.89 -0.26 -9.71
C ALA A 5 -12.79 -1.40 -9.23
N ALA A 6 -13.16 -1.39 -7.94
CA ALA A 6 -14.06 -2.38 -7.37
C ALA A 6 -15.46 -2.34 -7.99
N SER A 7 -15.99 -1.16 -8.29
CA SER A 7 -17.34 -0.98 -8.83
C SER A 7 -17.59 -1.68 -10.16
N TYR A 8 -16.54 -2.03 -10.91
CA TYR A 8 -16.66 -2.79 -12.16
C TYR A 8 -16.90 -4.29 -11.94
N TYR A 9 -16.59 -4.82 -10.75
CA TYR A 9 -16.53 -6.26 -10.53
C TYR A 9 -17.31 -6.76 -9.31
N VAL A 10 -17.76 -5.85 -8.42
CA VAL A 10 -18.40 -6.21 -7.17
C VAL A 10 -19.79 -5.60 -7.02
N ALA A 11 -20.63 -6.25 -6.22
CA ALA A 11 -22.01 -5.83 -5.99
C ALA A 11 -22.13 -4.67 -4.97
N CYS A 12 -21.16 -4.54 -4.05
CA CYS A 12 -21.21 -3.54 -2.99
C CYS A 12 -19.79 -3.02 -2.70
N VAL A 13 -19.65 -1.69 -2.63
CA VAL A 13 -18.46 -1.01 -2.17
C VAL A 13 -18.83 -0.21 -0.92
N GLN A 14 -18.15 -0.47 0.19
CA GLN A 14 -18.30 0.28 1.42
C GLN A 14 -17.05 1.13 1.63
N GLU A 15 -17.24 2.44 1.75
CA GLU A 15 -16.17 3.38 2.05
C GLU A 15 -16.17 3.73 3.54
N PHE A 16 -14.99 3.89 4.10
CA PHE A 16 -14.75 4.38 5.46
C PHE A 16 -14.13 5.77 5.36
N PRO A 17 -14.94 6.84 5.37
CA PRO A 17 -14.43 8.19 5.29
C PRO A 17 -13.63 8.52 6.55
N LEU A 18 -12.41 8.99 6.36
CA LEU A 18 -11.57 9.49 7.44
C LEU A 18 -11.89 10.96 7.69
N SER A 19 -11.85 11.38 8.94
CA SER A 19 -12.21 12.75 9.35
C SER A 19 -11.04 13.50 9.96
N GLU A 20 -11.06 14.83 9.82
CA GLU A 20 -10.09 15.71 10.47
C GLU A 20 -10.22 15.65 12.01
N ALA A 21 -11.44 15.44 12.51
CA ALA A 21 -11.69 15.33 13.95
C ALA A 21 -10.95 14.13 14.58
N ASP A 22 -10.70 13.09 13.79
CA ASP A 22 -9.95 11.89 14.18
C ASP A 22 -8.52 11.90 13.62
N ASP A 23 -8.02 13.08 13.22
CA ASP A 23 -6.69 13.25 12.63
C ASP A 23 -6.46 12.32 11.40
N PHE A 24 -7.54 12.01 10.68
CA PHE A 24 -7.56 11.09 9.54
C PHE A 24 -7.04 9.68 9.84
N ASP A 25 -7.12 9.25 11.08
CA ASP A 25 -6.72 7.89 11.46
C ASP A 25 -7.77 6.86 11.02
N VAL A 26 -7.29 5.68 10.62
CA VAL A 26 -8.18 4.54 10.33
C VAL A 26 -8.77 4.03 11.64
N PRO A 27 -10.10 3.99 11.79
CA PRO A 27 -10.73 3.63 13.05
C PRO A 27 -10.51 2.15 13.39
N ALA A 28 -10.35 1.84 14.68
CA ALA A 28 -10.22 0.47 15.17
C ALA A 28 -11.43 -0.43 14.81
N SER A 29 -12.59 0.19 14.50
CA SER A 29 -13.78 -0.51 14.03
C SER A 29 -13.67 -1.06 12.61
N PHE A 30 -12.70 -0.60 11.80
CA PHE A 30 -12.51 -1.03 10.41
C PHE A 30 -12.52 -2.56 10.24
N ALA A 31 -11.81 -3.28 11.11
CA ALA A 31 -11.75 -4.73 11.05
C ALA A 31 -13.14 -5.41 11.23
N ARG A 32 -14.07 -4.77 11.93
CA ARG A 32 -15.43 -5.33 12.18
C ARG A 32 -16.31 -5.31 10.94
N ALA A 33 -16.03 -4.44 9.99
CA ALA A 33 -16.78 -4.36 8.74
C ALA A 33 -16.41 -5.46 7.73
N ILE A 34 -15.36 -6.22 8.02
CA ILE A 34 -14.98 -7.38 7.20
C ILE A 34 -15.81 -8.56 7.69
N GLU A 35 -16.77 -9.00 6.90
CA GLU A 35 -17.81 -9.93 7.36
C GLU A 35 -17.57 -11.37 6.95
N GLY A 36 -17.11 -11.62 5.70
CA GLY A 36 -17.07 -12.98 5.21
C GLY A 36 -16.13 -13.28 4.05
N PRO A 37 -16.16 -14.53 3.58
CA PRO A 37 -15.33 -14.97 2.47
C PRO A 37 -15.77 -14.25 1.19
N GLY A 38 -14.79 -13.74 0.46
CA GLY A 38 -15.02 -12.94 -0.75
C GLY A 38 -14.93 -11.44 -0.52
N ASP A 39 -14.96 -10.96 0.73
CA ASP A 39 -14.66 -9.55 1.01
C ASP A 39 -13.20 -9.23 0.71
N VAL A 40 -12.99 -8.05 0.13
CA VAL A 40 -11.66 -7.49 -0.09
C VAL A 40 -11.60 -6.13 0.60
N ALA A 41 -10.80 -6.05 1.66
CA ALA A 41 -10.57 -4.82 2.40
C ALA A 41 -9.29 -4.13 1.92
N TYR A 42 -9.34 -2.81 1.68
CA TYR A 42 -8.19 -2.02 1.26
C TYR A 42 -7.78 -1.03 2.35
N ILE A 43 -6.48 -0.96 2.61
CA ILE A 43 -5.84 0.07 3.46
C ILE A 43 -4.69 0.69 2.67
N CYS A 44 -4.66 2.02 2.56
CA CYS A 44 -3.52 2.75 2.02
C CYS A 44 -2.61 3.19 3.19
N ASN A 45 -1.35 2.74 3.20
CA ASN A 45 -0.43 3.00 4.30
C ASN A 45 0.98 3.38 3.81
N PRO A 46 1.39 4.64 3.91
CA PRO A 46 0.66 5.84 4.37
C PRO A 46 -0.56 6.16 3.52
N ASN A 47 -1.58 6.74 4.15
CA ASN A 47 -2.78 7.15 3.44
C ASN A 47 -2.50 8.32 2.48
N ASN A 48 -3.01 8.24 1.28
CA ASN A 48 -3.00 9.33 0.31
C ASN A 48 -4.41 9.96 0.25
N PRO A 49 -4.57 11.29 0.46
CA PRO A 49 -3.53 12.33 0.42
C PRO A 49 -2.97 12.77 1.78
N THR A 50 -3.45 12.24 2.90
CA THR A 50 -3.14 12.77 4.22
C THR A 50 -1.70 12.52 4.70
N GLY A 51 -1.01 11.53 4.11
CA GLY A 51 0.32 11.11 4.54
C GLY A 51 0.35 10.37 5.89
N ARG A 52 -0.82 10.12 6.51
CA ARG A 52 -0.92 9.46 7.82
C ARG A 52 -0.54 7.99 7.71
N LEU A 53 0.32 7.56 8.62
CA LEU A 53 0.64 6.16 8.82
C LEU A 53 -0.45 5.50 9.67
N VAL A 54 -0.95 4.38 9.20
CA VAL A 54 -1.96 3.62 9.94
C VAL A 54 -1.32 2.96 11.17
N ASP A 55 -2.05 2.96 12.29
CA ASP A 55 -1.61 2.24 13.49
C ASP A 55 -1.43 0.74 13.16
N PRO A 56 -0.25 0.16 13.41
CA PRO A 56 -0.01 -1.26 13.12
C PRO A 56 -1.04 -2.19 13.76
N ARG A 57 -1.59 -1.83 14.92
CA ARG A 57 -2.63 -2.61 15.59
C ARG A 57 -3.92 -2.70 14.78
N VAL A 58 -4.26 -1.66 14.02
CA VAL A 58 -5.44 -1.66 13.13
C VAL A 58 -5.21 -2.59 11.95
N ILE A 59 -4.02 -2.54 11.34
CA ILE A 59 -3.66 -3.45 10.24
C ILE A 59 -3.64 -4.90 10.73
N ASP A 60 -3.07 -5.16 11.91
CA ASP A 60 -3.03 -6.49 12.51
C ASP A 60 -4.43 -7.02 12.81
N ALA A 61 -5.31 -6.19 13.37
CA ALA A 61 -6.69 -6.56 13.63
C ALA A 61 -7.46 -6.90 12.35
N ALA A 62 -7.28 -6.10 11.28
CA ALA A 62 -7.88 -6.36 9.99
C ALA A 62 -7.35 -7.66 9.36
N ALA A 63 -6.04 -7.88 9.42
CA ALA A 63 -5.43 -9.11 8.90
C ALA A 63 -5.91 -10.36 9.65
N CYS A 64 -5.94 -10.32 10.99
CA CYS A 64 -6.48 -11.41 11.79
C CYS A 64 -7.97 -11.66 11.47
N ARG A 65 -8.74 -10.59 11.28
CA ARG A 65 -10.15 -10.73 10.91
C ARG A 65 -10.31 -11.39 9.54
N CYS A 66 -9.53 -10.97 8.53
CA CYS A 66 -9.54 -11.60 7.21
C CYS A 66 -9.21 -13.11 7.29
N GLU A 67 -8.22 -13.49 8.10
CA GLU A 67 -7.87 -14.89 8.33
C GLU A 67 -9.04 -15.69 8.95
N GLN A 68 -9.76 -15.09 9.91
CA GLN A 68 -10.90 -15.73 10.59
C GLN A 68 -12.10 -15.96 9.68
N VAL A 69 -12.40 -15.01 8.80
CA VAL A 69 -13.62 -15.04 7.97
C VAL A 69 -13.38 -15.47 6.52
N GLY A 70 -12.13 -15.69 6.13
CA GLY A 70 -11.78 -16.07 4.75
C GLY A 70 -11.76 -14.91 3.76
N ALA A 71 -11.66 -13.66 4.24
CA ALA A 71 -11.53 -12.45 3.44
C ALA A 71 -10.07 -12.19 3.00
N LEU A 72 -9.85 -11.13 2.23
CA LEU A 72 -8.53 -10.66 1.80
C LEU A 72 -8.31 -9.22 2.27
N LEU A 73 -7.21 -8.96 2.96
CA LEU A 73 -6.71 -7.61 3.22
C LEU A 73 -5.66 -7.25 2.17
N VAL A 74 -5.85 -6.12 1.50
CA VAL A 74 -4.87 -5.52 0.59
C VAL A 74 -4.33 -4.25 1.24
N VAL A 75 -3.03 -4.20 1.50
CA VAL A 75 -2.34 -3.01 2.04
C VAL A 75 -1.53 -2.37 0.92
N ASP A 76 -1.88 -1.13 0.57
CA ASP A 76 -1.14 -0.36 -0.42
C ASP A 76 0.01 0.39 0.28
N GLU A 77 1.22 -0.09 0.06
CA GLU A 77 2.46 0.46 0.61
C GLU A 77 3.26 1.28 -0.43
N CYS A 78 2.62 1.76 -1.51
CA CYS A 78 3.31 2.50 -2.56
C CYS A 78 4.07 3.74 -2.06
N PHE A 79 3.63 4.34 -0.96
CA PHE A 79 4.28 5.49 -0.33
C PHE A 79 5.10 5.12 0.91
N LEU A 80 5.04 3.90 1.40
CA LEU A 80 5.69 3.52 2.66
C LEU A 80 7.22 3.71 2.62
N GLY A 81 7.83 3.52 1.47
CA GLY A 81 9.28 3.68 1.29
C GLY A 81 9.82 5.06 1.66
N PHE A 82 8.98 6.10 1.72
CA PHE A 82 9.35 7.44 2.18
C PHE A 82 9.46 7.56 3.71
N ALA A 83 8.82 6.67 4.46
CA ALA A 83 8.92 6.65 5.92
C ALA A 83 10.31 6.17 6.37
N PRO A 84 10.92 6.80 7.39
CA PRO A 84 12.24 6.39 7.87
C PRO A 84 12.24 4.96 8.43
N ASP A 85 11.16 4.54 9.05
CA ASP A 85 10.92 3.22 9.65
C ASP A 85 10.08 2.29 8.75
N ALA A 86 10.17 2.48 7.41
CA ALA A 86 9.37 1.74 6.42
C ALA A 86 9.49 0.21 6.56
N ARG A 87 10.70 -0.29 6.88
CA ARG A 87 10.94 -1.72 6.99
C ARG A 87 10.21 -2.35 8.16
N GLU A 88 10.16 -1.66 9.29
CA GLU A 88 9.50 -2.10 10.52
C GLU A 88 7.97 -2.04 10.39
N ARG A 89 7.48 -1.10 9.57
CA ARG A 89 6.05 -0.87 9.35
C ARG A 89 5.45 -1.71 8.25
N SER A 90 6.28 -2.22 7.33
CA SER A 90 5.79 -3.01 6.20
C SER A 90 5.21 -4.34 6.67
N VAL A 91 4.04 -4.69 6.14
CA VAL A 91 3.44 -6.00 6.37
C VAL A 91 3.80 -7.02 5.27
N ALA A 92 4.78 -6.71 4.44
CA ALA A 92 5.23 -7.58 3.35
C ALA A 92 5.65 -8.97 3.83
N ALA A 93 6.33 -9.07 4.99
CA ALA A 93 6.72 -10.36 5.58
C ALA A 93 5.50 -11.21 5.97
N ARG A 94 4.46 -10.58 6.54
CA ARG A 94 3.19 -11.26 6.83
C ARG A 94 2.48 -11.67 5.55
N ALA A 95 2.40 -10.76 4.57
CA ALA A 95 1.77 -11.03 3.28
C ALA A 95 2.41 -12.23 2.58
N ALA A 96 3.73 -12.34 2.58
CA ALA A 96 4.46 -13.45 1.96
C ALA A 96 4.11 -14.83 2.57
N CYS A 97 3.65 -14.86 3.83
CA CYS A 97 3.29 -16.09 4.55
C CYS A 97 1.76 -16.28 4.70
N SER A 98 0.94 -15.28 4.38
CA SER A 98 -0.52 -15.32 4.55
C SER A 98 -1.25 -15.50 3.23
N ARG A 99 -2.33 -16.27 3.26
CA ARG A 99 -3.28 -16.37 2.13
C ARG A 99 -4.33 -15.25 2.14
N HIS A 100 -4.40 -14.49 3.21
CA HIS A 100 -5.43 -13.50 3.50
C HIS A 100 -4.88 -12.07 3.54
N VAL A 101 -3.60 -11.90 3.25
CA VAL A 101 -2.96 -10.58 3.17
C VAL A 101 -2.20 -10.45 1.85
N ALA A 102 -2.33 -9.31 1.21
CA ALA A 102 -1.55 -8.91 0.06
C ALA A 102 -1.01 -7.50 0.26
N VAL A 103 0.20 -7.24 -0.21
CA VAL A 103 0.82 -5.92 -0.23
C VAL A 103 0.99 -5.47 -1.67
N LEU A 104 0.52 -4.26 -1.97
CA LEU A 104 0.83 -3.56 -3.22
C LEU A 104 1.97 -2.58 -2.98
N SER A 105 2.91 -2.52 -3.89
CA SER A 105 3.95 -1.51 -3.88
C SER A 105 4.40 -1.17 -5.30
N ALA A 106 5.10 -0.04 -5.46
CA ALA A 106 5.48 0.43 -6.78
C ALA A 106 6.79 1.23 -6.76
N PHE A 107 7.45 1.21 -7.90
CA PHE A 107 8.65 2.02 -8.16
C PHE A 107 8.30 3.45 -8.59
N THR A 108 7.04 3.70 -8.87
CA THR A 108 6.55 4.97 -9.46
C THR A 108 6.80 6.19 -8.59
N LYS A 109 6.83 6.02 -7.27
CA LYS A 109 6.89 7.11 -6.29
C LYS A 109 8.32 7.29 -5.78
N LEU A 110 8.78 6.39 -4.92
CA LEU A 110 10.09 6.48 -4.26
C LEU A 110 11.24 6.62 -5.28
N TYR A 111 11.22 5.85 -6.35
CA TYR A 111 12.27 5.86 -7.36
C TYR A 111 12.00 6.80 -8.55
N GLY A 112 10.93 7.59 -8.51
CA GLY A 112 10.62 8.55 -9.56
C GLY A 112 10.29 7.95 -10.93
N MET A 113 9.95 6.67 -11.00
CA MET A 113 9.77 5.92 -12.26
C MET A 113 8.30 5.84 -12.71
N ALA A 114 7.55 6.92 -12.58
CA ALA A 114 6.12 6.94 -12.90
C ALA A 114 5.80 6.51 -14.34
N GLY A 115 6.65 6.89 -15.30
CA GLY A 115 6.47 6.58 -16.72
C GLY A 115 6.74 5.11 -17.08
N LEU A 116 7.51 4.38 -16.29
CA LEU A 116 7.86 2.97 -16.55
C LEU A 116 6.78 1.97 -16.13
N ARG A 117 5.79 2.39 -15.37
CA ARG A 117 4.65 1.57 -14.95
C ARG A 117 5.06 0.26 -14.25
N LEU A 118 6.03 0.33 -13.34
CA LEU A 118 6.53 -0.82 -12.59
C LEU A 118 5.98 -0.83 -11.16
N GLY A 119 5.41 -1.95 -10.78
CA GLY A 119 4.92 -2.25 -9.42
C GLY A 119 4.92 -3.74 -9.17
N TYR A 120 4.61 -4.13 -7.94
CA TYR A 120 4.56 -5.53 -7.55
C TYR A 120 3.52 -5.78 -6.47
N LEU A 121 3.11 -7.04 -6.38
CA LEU A 121 2.23 -7.55 -5.34
C LEU A 121 2.92 -8.70 -4.61
N ILE A 122 2.85 -8.70 -3.29
CA ILE A 122 3.35 -9.75 -2.42
C ILE A 122 2.17 -10.43 -1.74
N SER A 123 2.07 -11.74 -1.83
CA SER A 123 1.10 -12.56 -1.09
C SER A 123 1.54 -14.01 -1.03
N GLY A 124 1.25 -14.72 0.05
CA GLY A 124 1.38 -16.18 0.15
C GLY A 124 0.23 -16.94 -0.53
N ASN A 125 -0.75 -16.24 -1.11
CA ASN A 125 -1.88 -16.84 -1.80
C ASN A 125 -1.56 -17.15 -3.27
N ALA A 126 -1.03 -18.34 -3.53
CA ALA A 126 -0.67 -18.75 -4.88
C ALA A 126 -1.86 -18.76 -5.86
N GLN A 127 -3.09 -19.04 -5.39
CA GLN A 127 -4.28 -19.02 -6.24
C GLN A 127 -4.64 -17.58 -6.66
N LEU A 128 -4.53 -16.62 -5.73
CA LEU A 128 -4.72 -15.20 -6.03
C LEU A 128 -3.69 -14.73 -7.06
N LEU A 129 -2.40 -15.02 -6.84
CA LEU A 129 -1.33 -14.63 -7.74
C LEU A 129 -1.51 -15.22 -9.14
N GLU A 130 -1.91 -16.48 -9.23
CA GLU A 130 -2.17 -17.12 -10.53
C GLU A 130 -3.43 -16.54 -11.20
N GLY A 131 -4.49 -16.23 -10.42
CA GLY A 131 -5.68 -15.56 -10.93
C GLY A 131 -5.35 -14.18 -11.53
N ILE A 132 -4.58 -13.36 -10.81
CA ILE A 132 -4.11 -12.05 -11.30
C ILE A 132 -3.26 -12.20 -12.56
N ARG A 133 -2.34 -13.17 -12.61
CA ARG A 133 -1.50 -13.42 -13.77
C ARG A 133 -2.32 -13.80 -15.01
N ARG A 134 -3.37 -14.62 -14.84
CA ARG A 134 -4.28 -15.01 -15.94
C ARG A 134 -5.17 -13.87 -16.43
N ALA A 135 -5.60 -13.01 -15.51
CA ALA A 135 -6.42 -11.85 -15.85
C ALA A 135 -5.61 -10.68 -16.47
N GLY A 136 -4.29 -10.70 -16.24
CA GLY A 136 -3.39 -9.65 -16.72
C GLY A 136 -2.97 -9.82 -18.19
N GLN A 137 -2.13 -8.90 -18.63
CA GLN A 137 -1.53 -8.94 -19.97
C GLN A 137 -0.45 -10.02 -20.06
N ALA A 138 -0.22 -10.55 -21.26
CA ALA A 138 0.80 -11.58 -21.48
C ALA A 138 2.23 -11.10 -21.15
N TRP A 139 2.52 -9.83 -21.36
CA TRP A 139 3.80 -9.18 -21.04
C TRP A 139 3.54 -7.94 -20.16
N PRO A 140 3.32 -8.12 -18.85
CA PRO A 140 2.90 -7.02 -17.96
C PRO A 140 4.01 -6.02 -17.66
N VAL A 141 5.28 -6.41 -17.82
CA VAL A 141 6.46 -5.58 -17.53
C VAL A 141 7.32 -5.48 -18.80
N SER A 142 7.68 -4.25 -19.17
CA SER A 142 8.61 -4.02 -20.27
C SER A 142 10.05 -4.31 -19.84
N SER A 143 10.90 -4.72 -20.78
CA SER A 143 12.33 -4.97 -20.50
C SER A 143 13.06 -3.73 -19.94
N VAL A 144 12.64 -2.53 -20.36
CA VAL A 144 13.19 -1.27 -19.84
C VAL A 144 12.78 -1.06 -18.38
N ALA A 145 11.52 -1.34 -18.03
CA ALA A 145 11.05 -1.25 -16.66
C ALA A 145 11.74 -2.26 -15.74
N GLU A 146 11.94 -3.49 -16.24
CA GLU A 146 12.65 -4.54 -15.50
C GLU A 146 14.10 -4.13 -15.21
N ALA A 147 14.84 -3.72 -16.24
CA ALA A 147 16.23 -3.29 -16.07
C ALA A 147 16.35 -2.10 -15.11
N ALA A 148 15.46 -1.10 -15.23
CA ALA A 148 15.44 0.04 -14.34
C ALA A 148 15.08 -0.36 -12.90
N GLY A 149 14.14 -1.28 -12.72
CA GLY A 149 13.75 -1.78 -11.40
C GLY A 149 14.89 -2.52 -10.69
N ILE A 150 15.64 -3.35 -11.40
CA ILE A 150 16.82 -4.04 -10.87
C ILE A 150 17.86 -3.01 -10.41
N ALA A 151 18.21 -2.06 -11.28
CA ALA A 151 19.17 -1.02 -10.94
C ALA A 151 18.73 -0.17 -9.75
N ALA A 152 17.43 0.14 -9.64
CA ALA A 152 16.88 0.89 -8.52
C ALA A 152 16.97 0.15 -7.18
N LEU A 153 16.79 -1.17 -7.18
CA LEU A 153 16.93 -1.98 -5.96
C LEU A 153 18.37 -2.08 -5.47
N GLU A 154 19.33 -1.93 -6.36
CA GLU A 154 20.77 -1.94 -6.04
C GLU A 154 21.26 -0.57 -5.52
N ASP A 155 20.56 0.52 -5.84
CA ASP A 155 20.92 1.88 -5.40
C ASP A 155 20.32 2.21 -4.02
N VAL A 156 20.91 1.62 -2.98
CA VAL A 156 20.49 1.86 -1.59
C VAL A 156 20.75 3.30 -1.13
N GLU A 157 21.74 3.96 -1.72
CA GLU A 157 22.12 5.32 -1.41
C GLU A 157 21.05 6.33 -1.89
N TYR A 158 20.42 6.06 -3.03
CA TYR A 158 19.32 6.87 -3.55
C TYR A 158 18.17 6.99 -2.55
N VAL A 159 17.77 5.87 -1.95
CA VAL A 159 16.67 5.86 -0.97
C VAL A 159 17.02 6.69 0.26
N SER A 160 18.23 6.56 0.78
CA SER A 160 18.70 7.36 1.92
C SER A 160 18.67 8.84 1.60
N ARG A 161 19.32 9.25 0.50
CA ARG A 161 19.34 10.66 0.06
C ARG A 161 17.94 11.23 -0.15
N THR A 162 17.04 10.46 -0.75
CA THR A 162 15.65 10.88 -0.95
C THR A 162 14.95 11.18 0.36
N ARG A 163 15.14 10.34 1.37
CA ARG A 163 14.56 10.56 2.71
C ARG A 163 15.15 11.79 3.40
N ASP A 164 16.45 11.99 3.28
CA ASP A 164 17.14 13.15 3.88
C ASP A 164 16.63 14.47 3.26
N VAL A 165 16.52 14.52 1.91
CA VAL A 165 15.96 15.68 1.21
C VAL A 165 14.52 15.93 1.65
N LEU A 166 13.68 14.90 1.67
CA LEU A 166 12.28 15.05 2.09
C LEU A 166 12.14 15.49 3.54
N ALA A 167 12.99 15.04 4.44
CA ALA A 167 12.96 15.48 5.83
C ALA A 167 13.25 16.98 5.94
N GLY A 168 14.25 17.49 5.21
CA GLY A 168 14.58 18.91 5.14
C GLY A 168 13.46 19.75 4.52
N GLU A 169 12.96 19.34 3.36
CA GLU A 169 11.90 20.05 2.64
C GLU A 169 10.58 20.09 3.42
N ARG A 170 10.22 19.00 4.10
CA ARG A 170 9.05 18.98 4.98
C ARG A 170 9.15 19.96 6.13
N ALA A 171 10.31 20.01 6.79
CA ALA A 171 10.54 20.93 7.91
C ALA A 171 10.42 22.38 7.45
N TRP A 172 11.06 22.70 6.32
CA TRP A 172 10.98 24.02 5.71
C TRP A 172 9.54 24.39 5.32
N LEU A 173 8.86 23.52 4.57
CA LEU A 173 7.48 23.77 4.11
C LEU A 173 6.51 23.94 5.28
N SER A 174 6.63 23.12 6.33
CA SER A 174 5.81 23.24 7.52
C SER A 174 6.04 24.58 8.24
N HIS A 175 7.27 25.06 8.27
CA HIS A 175 7.60 26.36 8.85
C HIS A 175 6.96 27.51 8.04
N GLU A 176 7.12 27.50 6.72
CA GLU A 176 6.58 28.52 5.83
C GLU A 176 5.05 28.59 5.90
N LEU A 177 4.37 27.44 5.85
CA LEU A 177 2.91 27.37 5.91
C LEU A 177 2.35 27.78 7.27
N SER A 178 3.09 27.53 8.36
CA SER A 178 2.66 27.95 9.71
C SER A 178 2.77 29.46 9.93
N SER A 179 3.41 30.18 9.02
CA SER A 179 3.57 31.64 9.07
C SER A 179 2.49 32.39 8.26
N LEU A 180 1.63 31.65 7.56
CA LEU A 180 0.50 32.21 6.79
C LEU A 180 -0.78 32.26 7.62
#